data_4ef865390ec8dcc4209c4acb59a03437
#
_entry.id   4ef865390ec8dcc4209c4acb59a03437
#
_cell.length_a   1.000
_cell.length_b   1.000
_cell.length_c   1.000
_cell.angle_alpha   90.00
_cell.angle_beta   90.00
_cell.angle_gamma   90.00
#
_symmetry.space_group_name_H-M   'P 1'
#
loop_
_entity.id
_entity.type
_entity.pdbx_description
1 polymer ?
#
loop_
_entity_poly.entity_id
_entity_poly.type
_entity_poly.pdbx_seq_one_letter_code
_entity_poly.pdbx_strand_id
1 'polypeptide(L)'
;FLYRKSVLYHYNDRYYESIDAEGVVSLYRQYISPGLDGVKNLRNHLDIYKCMKANPRLKYEDSLKDKPYCPLKNGILYLNKMKLKHHSSKRITFTVLDACYDEDAECPVFDEFLDTITEGREDLKERFMMALGYLLIEPSNGKYFFVMGYAPNSGKSILGNTIQKLYP
;
A
#
# COMPACT_ATOMS: atom_id res chain seq x y z
N PHE A 1 15.99 -4.69 -3.04
CA PHE A 1 16.07 -3.22 -2.90
C PHE A 1 15.62 -2.54 -4.19
N LEU A 2 15.03 -1.36 -4.08
CA LEU A 2 14.77 -0.44 -5.18
C LEU A 2 14.94 1.02 -4.71
N TYR A 3 15.21 1.92 -5.66
CA TYR A 3 15.40 3.35 -5.43
C TYR A 3 14.38 4.15 -6.22
N ARG A 4 13.53 4.90 -5.52
CA ARG A 4 12.42 5.68 -6.08
C ARG A 4 12.32 7.05 -5.39
N LYS A 5 12.19 8.13 -6.16
CA LYS A 5 11.98 9.49 -5.64
C LYS A 5 12.92 9.87 -4.48
N SER A 6 14.22 9.58 -4.64
CA SER A 6 15.28 9.84 -3.65
C SER A 6 15.24 8.99 -2.37
N VAL A 7 14.37 7.99 -2.30
CA VAL A 7 14.25 7.05 -1.17
C VAL A 7 14.66 5.65 -1.60
N LEU A 8 15.41 4.97 -0.74
CA LEU A 8 15.73 3.56 -0.90
C LEU A 8 14.66 2.73 -0.20
N TYR A 9 14.24 1.65 -0.85
CA TYR A 9 13.25 0.71 -0.34
C TYR A 9 13.81 -0.71 -0.33
N HIS A 10 13.37 -1.49 0.64
CA HIS A 10 13.67 -2.92 0.67
C HIS A 10 12.34 -3.71 0.72
N TYR A 11 12.36 -4.92 0.18
CA TYR A 11 11.20 -5.82 0.21
C TYR A 11 11.19 -6.62 1.51
N ASN A 12 10.08 -6.52 2.27
CA ASN A 12 9.90 -7.15 3.60
C ASN A 12 9.00 -8.39 3.53
N ASP A 13 9.00 -9.12 2.40
CA ASP A 13 8.17 -10.28 2.10
C ASP A 13 6.69 -9.99 1.80
N ARG A 14 6.29 -8.72 1.89
CA ARG A 14 4.92 -8.27 1.56
C ARG A 14 4.93 -7.07 0.61
N TYR A 15 5.67 -6.03 0.95
CA TYR A 15 5.75 -4.78 0.19
C TYR A 15 7.14 -4.15 0.30
N TYR A 16 7.35 -3.07 -0.43
CA TYR A 16 8.59 -2.31 -0.37
C TYR A 16 8.46 -1.17 0.64
N GLU A 17 9.14 -1.30 1.76
CA GLU A 17 9.20 -0.26 2.80
C GLU A 17 10.46 0.59 2.66
N SER A 18 10.36 1.87 3.06
CA SER A 18 11.50 2.76 3.05
C SER A 18 12.55 2.33 4.06
N ILE A 19 13.82 2.42 3.67
CA ILE A 19 14.93 2.07 4.54
C ILE A 19 15.98 3.17 4.52
N ASP A 20 16.45 3.55 5.69
CA ASP A 20 17.54 4.49 5.89
C ASP A 20 18.91 3.80 5.95
N ALA A 21 19.95 4.58 6.20
CA ALA A 21 21.30 4.06 6.28
C ALA A 21 21.51 3.08 7.43
N GLU A 22 20.86 3.30 8.57
CA GLU A 22 20.96 2.42 9.74
C GLU A 22 20.25 1.09 9.48
N GLY A 23 19.08 1.13 8.85
CA GLY A 23 18.35 -0.05 8.43
C GLY A 23 19.14 -0.91 7.44
N VAL A 24 19.79 -0.29 6.44
CA VAL A 24 20.68 -1.00 5.50
C VAL A 24 21.81 -1.70 6.25
N VAL A 25 22.40 -1.03 7.23
CA VAL A 25 23.44 -1.61 8.09
C VAL A 25 22.93 -2.82 8.87
N SER A 26 21.74 -2.69 9.44
CA SER A 26 21.10 -3.76 10.21
C SER A 26 20.88 -4.99 9.33
N LEU A 27 20.30 -4.81 8.14
CA LEU A 27 20.10 -5.90 7.18
C LEU A 27 21.43 -6.51 6.72
N TYR A 28 22.46 -5.69 6.47
CA TYR A 28 23.78 -6.18 6.12
C TYR A 28 24.35 -7.09 7.20
N ARG A 29 24.29 -6.68 8.46
CA ARG A 29 24.76 -7.49 9.60
C ARG A 29 23.99 -8.80 9.71
N GLN A 30 22.69 -8.76 9.56
CA GLN A 30 21.83 -9.92 9.69
C GLN A 30 22.07 -10.98 8.60
N TYR A 31 22.25 -10.56 7.35
CA TYR A 31 22.21 -11.48 6.21
C TYR A 31 23.56 -11.73 5.56
N ILE A 32 24.50 -10.79 5.61
CA ILE A 32 25.77 -10.88 4.89
C ILE A 32 26.94 -11.17 5.81
N SER A 33 26.90 -10.69 7.04
CA SER A 33 27.98 -10.85 8.01
C SER A 33 27.49 -11.32 9.39
N PRO A 34 26.76 -12.43 9.48
CA PRO A 34 26.37 -12.96 10.79
C PRO A 34 27.63 -13.37 11.56
N GLY A 35 27.87 -12.72 12.70
CA GLY A 35 29.02 -13.00 13.57
C GLY A 35 30.26 -12.14 13.34
N LEU A 36 30.25 -11.20 12.39
CA LEU A 36 31.30 -10.19 12.25
C LEU A 36 30.98 -8.94 13.08
N ASP A 37 31.03 -9.04 14.39
CA ASP A 37 30.86 -7.92 15.33
C ASP A 37 31.93 -6.82 15.21
N GLY A 38 32.95 -7.05 14.38
CA GLY A 38 34.12 -6.19 14.24
C GLY A 38 34.03 -5.06 13.24
N VAL A 39 32.96 -4.96 12.40
CA VAL A 39 32.82 -3.86 11.43
C VAL A 39 32.21 -2.63 12.13
N LYS A 40 32.99 -2.04 13.03
CA LYS A 40 32.64 -0.83 13.78
C LYS A 40 32.70 0.47 12.97
N ASN A 41 32.98 0.42 11.67
CA ASN A 41 33.25 1.62 10.91
C ASN A 41 31.98 2.15 10.24
N LEU A 42 31.26 3.05 10.94
CA LEU A 42 30.06 3.73 10.44
C LEU A 42 30.25 4.39 9.06
N ARG A 43 31.47 4.83 8.73
CA ARG A 43 31.79 5.43 7.43
C ARG A 43 31.53 4.47 6.27
N ASN A 44 31.92 3.21 6.41
CA ASN A 44 31.72 2.19 5.37
C ASN A 44 30.22 1.90 5.12
N HIS A 45 29.40 2.05 6.16
CA HIS A 45 27.96 1.80 6.06
C HIS A 45 27.22 2.91 5.32
N LEU A 46 27.58 4.17 5.58
CA LEU A 46 27.05 5.32 4.83
C LEU A 46 27.46 5.25 3.37
N ASP A 47 28.66 4.75 3.08
CA ASP A 47 29.14 4.58 1.72
C ASP A 47 28.38 3.46 0.99
N ILE A 48 28.06 2.35 1.66
CA ILE A 48 27.17 1.31 1.10
C ILE A 48 25.82 1.91 0.74
N TYR A 49 25.18 2.65 1.64
CA TYR A 49 23.89 3.29 1.38
C TYR A 49 23.96 4.26 0.19
N LYS A 50 25.02 5.09 0.11
CA LYS A 50 25.23 6.00 -1.02
C LYS A 50 25.44 5.25 -2.33
N CYS A 51 26.25 4.18 -2.31
CA CYS A 51 26.47 3.32 -3.48
C CYS A 51 25.19 2.66 -3.95
N MET A 52 24.33 2.18 -3.04
CA MET A 52 23.02 1.63 -3.39
C MET A 52 22.13 2.67 -4.06
N LYS A 53 22.06 3.89 -3.52
CA LYS A 53 21.31 5.00 -4.13
C LYS A 53 21.81 5.39 -5.52
N ALA A 54 23.11 5.32 -5.74
CA ALA A 54 23.74 5.64 -7.01
C ALA A 54 23.63 4.51 -8.06
N ASN A 55 23.25 3.30 -7.63
CA ASN A 55 23.21 2.14 -8.52
C ASN A 55 22.03 2.24 -9.51
N PRO A 56 22.29 2.34 -10.83
CA PRO A 56 21.23 2.47 -11.82
C PRO A 56 20.31 1.25 -11.90
N ARG A 57 20.78 0.07 -11.49
CA ARG A 57 19.97 -1.17 -11.49
C ARG A 57 18.88 -1.17 -10.42
N LEU A 58 19.00 -0.33 -9.40
CA LEU A 58 18.01 -0.20 -8.34
C LEU A 58 16.98 0.90 -8.64
N LYS A 59 17.20 1.72 -9.66
CA LYS A 59 16.26 2.78 -10.03
C LYS A 59 14.93 2.19 -10.47
N TYR A 60 13.87 2.68 -9.85
CA TYR A 60 12.50 2.35 -10.21
C TYR A 60 11.75 3.61 -10.63
N GLU A 61 11.15 3.53 -11.78
CA GLU A 61 10.25 4.57 -12.30
C GLU A 61 8.82 4.02 -12.29
N ASP A 62 7.89 4.82 -11.79
CA ASP A 62 6.48 4.43 -11.73
C ASP A 62 5.95 4.15 -13.14
N SER A 63 5.48 2.94 -13.37
CA SER A 63 4.87 2.55 -14.63
C SER A 63 3.35 2.48 -14.47
N LEU A 64 2.64 3.34 -15.19
CA LEU A 64 1.16 3.31 -15.29
C LEU A 64 0.64 2.16 -16.16
N LYS A 65 1.53 1.33 -16.73
CA LYS A 65 1.17 0.21 -17.60
C LYS A 65 0.68 -1.02 -16.85
N ASP A 66 0.85 -1.03 -15.54
CA ASP A 66 0.40 -2.15 -14.73
C ASP A 66 -1.12 -2.15 -14.61
N LYS A 67 -1.69 -3.36 -14.70
CA LYS A 67 -3.11 -3.56 -14.46
C LYS A 67 -3.43 -3.28 -12.99
N PRO A 68 -4.60 -2.69 -12.70
CA PRO A 68 -4.98 -2.35 -11.33
C PRO A 68 -5.05 -3.60 -10.45
N TYR A 69 -4.55 -3.45 -9.24
CA TYR A 69 -4.55 -4.47 -8.20
C TYR A 69 -4.75 -3.82 -6.83
N CYS A 70 -5.17 -4.62 -5.86
CA CYS A 70 -5.35 -4.19 -4.48
C CYS A 70 -4.42 -5.00 -3.57
N PRO A 71 -3.44 -4.36 -2.92
CA PRO A 71 -2.54 -5.04 -1.99
C PRO A 71 -3.19 -5.19 -0.61
N LEU A 72 -3.37 -6.42 -0.15
CA LEU A 72 -4.07 -6.79 1.07
C LEU A 72 -3.19 -7.63 1.99
N LYS A 73 -3.55 -7.79 3.27
CA LYS A 73 -2.77 -8.60 4.23
C LYS A 73 -2.52 -10.03 3.78
N ASN A 74 -3.51 -10.66 3.17
CA ASN A 74 -3.42 -12.06 2.72
C ASN A 74 -2.95 -12.23 1.28
N GLY A 75 -2.58 -11.14 0.58
CA GLY A 75 -2.05 -11.22 -0.78
C GLY A 75 -2.36 -9.98 -1.63
N ILE A 76 -2.16 -10.14 -2.92
CA ILE A 76 -2.46 -9.11 -3.92
C ILE A 76 -3.65 -9.56 -4.75
N LEU A 77 -4.75 -8.82 -4.67
CA LEU A 77 -5.96 -9.07 -5.45
C LEU A 77 -5.83 -8.43 -6.83
N TYR A 78 -5.82 -9.24 -7.87
CA TYR A 78 -5.81 -8.79 -9.26
C TYR A 78 -7.23 -8.55 -9.75
N LEU A 79 -7.63 -7.29 -9.86
CA LEU A 79 -9.02 -6.87 -10.11
C LEU A 79 -9.56 -7.35 -11.46
N ASN A 80 -8.71 -7.48 -12.48
CA ASN A 80 -9.15 -7.96 -13.81
C ASN A 80 -9.60 -9.42 -13.84
N LYS A 81 -9.25 -10.20 -12.84
CA LYS A 81 -9.58 -11.63 -12.73
C LYS A 81 -10.24 -11.98 -11.40
N MET A 82 -10.38 -11.01 -10.50
CA MET A 82 -10.80 -11.19 -9.10
C MET A 82 -10.06 -12.35 -8.43
N LYS A 83 -8.72 -12.37 -8.60
CA LYS A 83 -7.88 -13.48 -8.15
C LYS A 83 -6.84 -13.01 -7.15
N LEU A 84 -6.89 -13.54 -5.95
CA LEU A 84 -5.89 -13.33 -4.92
C LEU A 84 -4.63 -14.15 -5.24
N LYS A 85 -3.46 -13.53 -5.13
CA LYS A 85 -2.15 -14.19 -5.23
C LYS A 85 -1.27 -13.79 -4.07
N HIS A 86 -0.32 -14.65 -3.73
CA HIS A 86 0.69 -14.33 -2.72
C HIS A 86 1.49 -13.07 -3.08
N HIS A 87 1.96 -12.39 -2.04
CA HIS A 87 2.91 -11.29 -2.20
C HIS A 87 4.16 -11.75 -2.95
N SER A 88 4.76 -10.87 -3.71
CA SER A 88 5.97 -11.15 -4.47
C SER A 88 6.77 -9.88 -4.73
N SER A 89 8.09 -9.96 -4.59
CA SER A 89 9.01 -8.85 -4.92
C SER A 89 8.94 -8.41 -6.39
N LYS A 90 8.36 -9.25 -7.27
CA LYS A 90 8.15 -8.90 -8.68
C LYS A 90 6.99 -7.93 -8.89
N ARG A 91 6.06 -7.86 -7.95
CA ARG A 91 4.97 -6.88 -7.94
C ARG A 91 5.30 -5.82 -6.90
N ILE A 92 5.66 -4.64 -7.39
CA ILE A 92 6.12 -3.55 -6.53
C ILE A 92 4.91 -2.85 -5.94
N THR A 93 4.75 -2.99 -4.63
CA THR A 93 3.76 -2.30 -3.80
C THR A 93 4.48 -1.58 -2.67
N PHE A 94 4.02 -0.38 -2.31
CA PHE A 94 4.61 0.43 -1.24
C PHE A 94 3.73 0.51 0.00
N THR A 95 2.55 -0.07 -0.07
CA THR A 95 1.55 -0.11 1.01
C THR A 95 0.79 -1.41 0.92
N VAL A 96 0.36 -1.93 2.05
CA VAL A 96 -0.56 -3.06 2.14
C VAL A 96 -1.73 -2.61 3.01
N LEU A 97 -2.94 -2.74 2.48
CA LEU A 97 -4.16 -2.40 3.21
C LEU A 97 -4.37 -3.35 4.38
N ASP A 98 -4.84 -2.80 5.50
CA ASP A 98 -5.11 -3.55 6.73
C ASP A 98 -6.43 -4.35 6.65
N ALA A 99 -6.57 -5.12 5.58
CA ALA A 99 -7.72 -5.98 5.32
C ALA A 99 -7.29 -7.28 4.63
N CYS A 100 -8.11 -8.32 4.77
CA CYS A 100 -7.99 -9.57 4.03
C CYS A 100 -9.11 -9.66 2.99
N TYR A 101 -8.80 -10.16 1.81
CA TYR A 101 -9.82 -10.51 0.84
C TYR A 101 -10.43 -11.86 1.19
N ASP A 102 -11.73 -11.88 1.26
CA ASP A 102 -12.56 -13.06 1.41
C ASP A 102 -13.71 -12.93 0.41
N GLU A 103 -13.87 -13.93 -0.47
CA GLU A 103 -14.90 -13.93 -1.52
C GLU A 103 -16.30 -14.07 -0.96
N ASP A 104 -16.42 -14.73 0.19
CA ASP A 104 -17.69 -15.04 0.85
C ASP A 104 -18.02 -14.01 1.97
N ALA A 105 -17.22 -12.97 2.13
CA ALA A 105 -17.43 -11.99 3.17
C ALA A 105 -18.67 -11.12 2.91
N GLU A 106 -19.54 -11.05 3.90
CA GLU A 106 -20.71 -10.17 3.93
C GLU A 106 -20.50 -9.03 4.94
N CYS A 107 -21.06 -7.87 4.66
CA CYS A 107 -20.98 -6.73 5.56
C CYS A 107 -22.34 -6.00 5.71
N PRO A 108 -23.36 -6.65 6.30
CA PRO A 108 -24.72 -6.13 6.36
C PRO A 108 -24.81 -4.78 7.08
N VAL A 109 -24.00 -4.55 8.10
CA VAL A 109 -23.96 -3.26 8.82
C VAL A 109 -23.46 -2.13 7.91
N PHE A 110 -22.50 -2.41 7.05
CA PHE A 110 -22.01 -1.40 6.11
C PHE A 110 -23.01 -1.14 4.98
N ASP A 111 -23.70 -2.18 4.53
CA ASP A 111 -24.77 -2.04 3.53
C ASP A 111 -25.94 -1.20 4.05
N GLU A 112 -26.41 -1.46 5.28
CA GLU A 112 -27.43 -0.64 5.94
C GLU A 112 -26.97 0.83 6.13
N PHE A 113 -25.71 1.01 6.50
CA PHE A 113 -25.12 2.35 6.59
C PHE A 113 -25.15 3.07 5.24
N LEU A 114 -24.77 2.39 4.15
CA LEU A 114 -24.81 2.94 2.80
C LEU A 114 -26.24 3.31 2.39
N ASP A 115 -27.21 2.45 2.64
CA ASP A 115 -28.61 2.69 2.34
C ASP A 115 -29.13 3.93 3.09
N THR A 116 -28.72 4.10 4.34
CA THR A 116 -29.08 5.26 5.15
C THR A 116 -28.51 6.56 4.58
N ILE A 117 -27.21 6.60 4.25
CA ILE A 117 -26.56 7.84 3.77
C ILE A 117 -26.90 8.19 2.33
N THR A 118 -27.38 7.23 1.55
CA THR A 118 -27.84 7.43 0.17
C THR A 118 -29.36 7.56 0.06
N GLU A 119 -30.08 7.50 1.19
CA GLU A 119 -31.53 7.55 1.24
C GLU A 119 -32.21 6.49 0.35
N GLY A 120 -31.59 5.29 0.27
CA GLY A 120 -32.05 4.19 -0.57
C GLY A 120 -31.87 4.41 -2.08
N ARG A 121 -31.10 5.42 -2.48
CA ARG A 121 -30.83 5.71 -3.91
C ARG A 121 -29.72 4.84 -4.45
N GLU A 122 -30.05 3.84 -5.23
CA GLU A 122 -29.11 2.89 -5.81
C GLU A 122 -28.04 3.56 -6.70
N ASP A 123 -28.39 4.59 -7.47
CA ASP A 123 -27.45 5.33 -8.30
C ASP A 123 -26.36 6.04 -7.50
N LEU A 124 -26.68 6.52 -6.31
CA LEU A 124 -25.72 7.14 -5.38
C LEU A 124 -24.87 6.06 -4.69
N LYS A 125 -25.50 4.96 -4.27
CA LYS A 125 -24.81 3.83 -3.64
C LYS A 125 -23.72 3.26 -4.57
N GLU A 126 -24.07 3.02 -5.84
CA GLU A 126 -23.14 2.54 -6.85
C GLU A 126 -21.94 3.50 -7.05
N ARG A 127 -22.21 4.78 -7.25
CA ARG A 127 -21.16 5.81 -7.41
C ARG A 127 -20.27 5.90 -6.18
N PHE A 128 -20.86 5.76 -5.01
CA PHE A 128 -20.13 5.80 -3.76
C PHE A 128 -19.20 4.59 -3.62
N MET A 129 -19.69 3.40 -3.93
CA MET A 129 -18.90 2.18 -3.94
C MET A 129 -17.77 2.23 -4.98
N MET A 130 -18.01 2.77 -6.16
CA MET A 130 -16.96 3.01 -7.16
C MET A 130 -15.86 3.94 -6.62
N ALA A 131 -16.25 5.03 -5.96
CA ALA A 131 -15.30 5.97 -5.38
C ALA A 131 -14.47 5.33 -4.26
N LEU A 132 -15.09 4.55 -3.38
CA LEU A 132 -14.38 3.80 -2.34
C LEU A 132 -13.43 2.76 -2.95
N GLY A 133 -13.90 1.98 -3.93
CA GLY A 133 -13.09 0.99 -4.62
C GLY A 133 -11.87 1.62 -5.28
N TYR A 134 -12.02 2.82 -5.86
CA TYR A 134 -10.90 3.53 -6.48
C TYR A 134 -9.79 3.92 -5.48
N LEU A 135 -10.13 4.16 -4.22
CA LEU A 135 -9.13 4.45 -3.19
C LEU A 135 -8.25 3.23 -2.84
N LEU A 136 -8.75 2.02 -3.06
CA LEU A 136 -8.09 0.78 -2.63
C LEU A 136 -7.12 0.21 -3.67
N ILE A 137 -7.07 0.77 -4.90
CA ILE A 137 -6.30 0.19 -6.01
C ILE A 137 -4.94 0.84 -6.19
N GLU A 138 -3.97 0.03 -6.62
CA GLU A 138 -2.66 0.47 -7.10
C GLU A 138 -2.43 -0.01 -8.57
N PRO A 139 -1.70 0.72 -9.40
CA PRO A 139 -1.28 2.10 -9.21
C PRO A 139 -2.45 3.07 -9.39
N SER A 140 -2.51 4.07 -8.54
CA SER A 140 -3.52 5.12 -8.67
C SER A 140 -2.92 6.38 -9.27
N ASN A 141 -3.65 7.04 -10.16
CA ASN A 141 -3.24 8.31 -10.77
C ASN A 141 -3.37 9.50 -9.81
N GLY A 142 -3.72 9.27 -8.56
CA GLY A 142 -3.53 10.17 -7.44
C GLY A 142 -4.36 11.45 -7.41
N LYS A 143 -5.44 11.54 -8.17
CA LYS A 143 -6.34 12.70 -8.07
C LYS A 143 -7.74 12.26 -7.70
N TYR A 144 -8.08 12.45 -6.44
CA TYR A 144 -9.45 12.30 -5.97
C TYR A 144 -9.90 13.54 -5.24
N PHE A 145 -11.18 13.77 -5.30
CA PHE A 145 -11.85 14.68 -4.39
C PHE A 145 -13.18 14.04 -3.98
N PHE A 146 -13.51 14.18 -2.73
CA PHE A 146 -14.82 13.79 -2.24
C PHE A 146 -15.66 15.03 -2.04
N VAL A 147 -16.88 15.01 -2.57
CA VAL A 147 -17.91 15.97 -2.23
C VAL A 147 -18.82 15.29 -1.21
N MET A 148 -18.71 15.71 0.04
CA MET A 148 -19.58 15.23 1.10
C MET A 148 -20.75 16.15 1.29
N GLY A 149 -21.94 15.59 1.47
CA GLY A 149 -23.17 16.35 1.73
C GLY A 149 -23.09 17.23 2.98
N TYR A 150 -23.93 18.25 3.01
CA TYR A 150 -23.88 19.33 4.01
C TYR A 150 -24.56 18.95 5.35
N ALA A 151 -25.36 17.89 5.38
CA ALA A 151 -26.14 17.53 6.55
C ALA A 151 -25.28 17.16 7.76
N PRO A 152 -25.52 17.74 8.93
CA PRO A 152 -24.91 17.26 10.18
C PRO A 152 -25.35 15.80 10.44
N ASN A 153 -24.49 15.04 11.13
CA ASN A 153 -24.75 13.63 11.50
C ASN A 153 -24.95 12.67 10.31
N SER A 154 -24.47 13.00 9.13
CA SER A 154 -24.60 12.17 7.91
C SER A 154 -23.55 11.06 7.78
N GLY A 155 -22.92 10.62 8.87
CA GLY A 155 -21.94 9.52 8.85
C GLY A 155 -20.55 9.82 8.27
N LYS A 156 -20.25 11.08 7.87
CA LYS A 156 -18.95 11.48 7.27
C LYS A 156 -17.73 11.05 8.09
N SER A 157 -17.77 11.29 9.40
CA SER A 157 -16.67 10.94 10.31
C SER A 157 -16.51 9.42 10.46
N ILE A 158 -17.62 8.69 10.49
CA ILE A 158 -17.63 7.23 10.56
C ILE A 158 -16.94 6.67 9.31
N LEU A 159 -17.36 7.14 8.14
CA LEU A 159 -16.77 6.72 6.86
C LEU A 159 -15.28 7.05 6.79
N GLY A 160 -14.89 8.30 7.11
CA GLY A 160 -13.49 8.73 7.11
C GLY A 160 -12.63 7.87 8.03
N ASN A 161 -13.08 7.59 9.23
CA ASN A 161 -12.40 6.73 10.19
C ASN A 161 -12.31 5.27 9.69
N THR A 162 -13.33 4.77 9.01
CA THR A 162 -13.34 3.42 8.44
C THR A 162 -12.30 3.30 7.33
N ILE A 163 -12.27 4.28 6.41
CA ILE A 163 -11.25 4.33 5.34
C ILE A 163 -9.85 4.44 5.94
N GLN A 164 -9.66 5.32 6.93
CA GLN A 164 -8.36 5.52 7.56
C GLN A 164 -7.81 4.24 8.21
N LYS A 165 -8.67 3.39 8.77
CA LYS A 165 -8.27 2.11 9.35
C LYS A 165 -7.78 1.09 8.33
N LEU A 166 -8.08 1.25 7.05
CA LEU A 166 -7.58 0.38 5.99
C LEU A 166 -6.12 0.69 5.63
N TYR A 167 -5.63 1.87 5.98
CA TYR A 167 -4.25 2.27 5.72
C TYR A 167 -3.42 2.21 7.01
N PRO A 168 -2.23 1.58 6.96
CA PRO A 168 -1.32 1.51 8.10
C PRO A 168 -0.74 2.87 8.49
#